data_c81ebcadd77cb3dfd35ac475f4ca4f28
#
_entry.id   c81ebcadd77cb3dfd35ac475f4ca4f28
#
_cell.length_a   1.000
_cell.length_b   1.000
_cell.length_c   1.000
_cell.angle_alpha   90.00
_cell.angle_beta   90.00
_cell.angle_gamma   90.00
#
_symmetry.space_group_name_H-M   'P 1'
#
loop_
_entity.id
_entity.type
_entity.pdbx_description
1 polymer ?
#
loop_
_entity_poly.entity_id
_entity_poly.type
_entity_poly.pdbx_seq_one_letter_code
_entity_poly.pdbx_strand_id
1 'polypeptide(L)'
;MEKLFGVEMNVLAISLSSLMVITLVAATILASRNRILVKLALRNIPRRKAQTVLIIVGLMLSTTIIMAALGIGDSINGGIRLGALYSLGGTDIRLTSQVSSRFGDNYLDDSVVDRVRSELDGDQRIDGIMPLVREQMPVVNEESKKTLASAVVVGAKLDSITGFDGLIGTEEEGRTKVDIAAMQDGEVIINRPMADELDLGIGDFLTLISPIGRSEHKVLDIVD
;
A
#
# COMPACT_ATOMS: atom_id res chain seq x y z
N MET A 1 8.37 -14.09 10.03
CA MET A 1 8.26 -14.12 11.51
C MET A 1 8.77 -12.79 12.01
N GLU A 2 7.91 -12.00 12.62
CA GLU A 2 8.31 -10.69 13.16
C GLU A 2 9.13 -10.88 14.42
N LYS A 3 10.31 -10.29 14.46
CA LYS A 3 11.20 -10.26 15.64
C LYS A 3 11.14 -8.87 16.26
N LEU A 4 10.75 -8.78 17.50
CA LEU A 4 10.81 -7.56 18.29
C LEU A 4 12.02 -7.65 19.24
N PHE A 5 12.95 -6.70 19.16
CA PHE A 5 14.23 -6.72 19.92
C PHE A 5 15.05 -8.01 19.74
N GLY A 6 14.96 -8.68 18.57
CA GLY A 6 15.69 -9.92 18.31
C GLY A 6 15.02 -11.20 18.82
N VAL A 7 13.86 -11.09 19.50
CA VAL A 7 13.08 -12.20 20.03
C VAL A 7 11.85 -12.44 19.16
N GLU A 8 11.48 -13.68 18.92
CA GLU A 8 10.26 -14.02 18.20
C GLU A 8 9.02 -13.55 18.97
N MET A 9 8.08 -12.89 18.29
CA MET A 9 6.84 -12.36 18.86
C MET A 9 6.06 -13.41 19.67
N ASN A 10 6.02 -14.64 19.20
CA ASN A 10 5.33 -15.75 19.89
C ASN A 10 5.99 -16.08 21.23
N VAL A 11 7.32 -16.08 21.31
CA VAL A 11 8.04 -16.35 22.55
C VAL A 11 7.81 -15.24 23.56
N LEU A 12 7.78 -14.00 23.10
CA LEU A 12 7.53 -12.82 23.92
C LEU A 12 6.09 -12.80 24.45
N ALA A 13 5.12 -13.12 23.60
CA ALA A 13 3.71 -13.23 23.98
C ALA A 13 3.46 -14.34 24.99
N ILE A 14 4.05 -15.53 24.80
CA ILE A 14 3.93 -16.67 25.72
C ILE A 14 4.59 -16.36 27.07
N SER A 15 5.77 -15.75 27.08
CA SER A 15 6.48 -15.40 28.32
C SER A 15 5.72 -14.35 29.13
N LEU A 16 5.19 -13.30 28.50
CA LEU A 16 4.38 -12.28 29.17
C LEU A 16 3.04 -12.83 29.67
N SER A 17 2.38 -13.67 28.87
CA SER A 17 1.12 -14.30 29.27
C SER A 17 1.34 -15.26 30.45
N SER A 18 2.40 -16.05 30.44
CA SER A 18 2.73 -16.97 31.56
C SER A 18 3.04 -16.21 32.84
N LEU A 19 3.80 -15.11 32.76
CA LEU A 19 4.09 -14.24 33.90
C LEU A 19 2.81 -13.64 34.48
N MET A 20 1.92 -13.17 33.62
CA MET A 20 0.62 -12.61 34.02
C MET A 20 -0.25 -13.67 34.71
N VAL A 21 -0.34 -14.89 34.19
CA VAL A 21 -1.10 -15.98 34.80
C VAL A 21 -0.49 -16.37 36.16
N ILE A 22 0.84 -16.48 36.29
CA ILE A 22 1.51 -16.79 37.53
C ILE A 22 1.22 -15.72 38.59
N THR A 23 1.31 -14.45 38.25
CA THR A 23 1.02 -13.34 39.18
C THR A 23 -0.44 -13.32 39.63
N LEU A 24 -1.38 -13.58 38.71
CA LEU A 24 -2.81 -13.69 39.04
C LEU A 24 -3.11 -14.88 39.98
N VAL A 25 -2.53 -16.04 39.68
CA VAL A 25 -2.69 -17.24 40.52
C VAL A 25 -2.10 -17.01 41.90
N ALA A 26 -0.89 -16.45 42.01
CA ALA A 26 -0.26 -16.12 43.28
C ALA A 26 -1.10 -15.12 44.09
N ALA A 27 -1.61 -14.05 43.45
CA ALA A 27 -2.49 -13.09 44.12
C ALA A 27 -3.79 -13.73 44.61
N THR A 28 -4.41 -14.62 43.80
CA THR A 28 -5.63 -15.34 44.19
C THR A 28 -5.38 -16.29 45.37
N ILE A 29 -4.29 -17.01 45.36
CA ILE A 29 -3.89 -17.91 46.48
C ILE A 29 -3.65 -17.11 47.77
N LEU A 30 -2.92 -15.99 47.67
CA LEU A 30 -2.67 -15.11 48.84
C LEU A 30 -3.99 -14.51 49.37
N ALA A 31 -4.86 -14.09 48.49
CA ALA A 31 -6.18 -13.55 48.85
C ALA A 31 -7.08 -14.61 49.51
N SER A 32 -7.11 -15.82 48.99
CA SER A 32 -7.90 -16.94 49.56
C SER A 32 -7.39 -17.41 50.93
N ARG A 33 -6.06 -17.38 51.11
CA ARG A 33 -5.43 -17.78 52.38
C ARG A 33 -5.62 -16.75 53.48
N ASN A 34 -5.73 -15.44 53.15
CA ASN A 34 -5.84 -14.34 54.08
C ASN A 34 -7.14 -13.57 53.94
N ARG A 35 -8.27 -14.23 54.15
CA ARG A 35 -9.61 -13.64 54.03
C ARG A 35 -9.81 -12.34 54.86
N ILE A 36 -9.14 -12.23 55.98
CA ILE A 36 -9.19 -11.06 56.85
C ILE A 36 -8.56 -9.83 56.18
N LEU A 37 -7.42 -10.03 55.51
CA LEU A 37 -6.75 -8.94 54.75
C LEU A 37 -7.58 -8.46 53.57
N VAL A 38 -8.21 -9.40 52.84
CA VAL A 38 -9.10 -9.04 51.72
C VAL A 38 -10.33 -8.27 52.22
N LYS A 39 -10.94 -8.69 53.34
CA LYS A 39 -12.07 -7.99 53.95
C LYS A 39 -11.70 -6.59 54.42
N LEU A 40 -10.52 -6.41 55.00
CA LEU A 40 -9.96 -5.13 55.41
C LEU A 40 -9.67 -4.22 54.21
N ALA A 41 -9.07 -4.76 53.15
CA ALA A 41 -8.76 -4.04 51.92
C ALA A 41 -10.06 -3.53 51.24
N LEU A 42 -11.04 -4.42 51.05
CA LEU A 42 -12.36 -4.07 50.49
C LEU A 42 -13.11 -3.01 51.30
N ARG A 43 -13.02 -3.09 52.65
CA ARG A 43 -13.65 -2.10 53.53
C ARG A 43 -12.95 -0.74 53.50
N ASN A 44 -11.68 -0.67 53.09
CA ASN A 44 -10.92 0.56 53.06
C ASN A 44 -11.13 1.35 51.74
N ILE A 45 -11.55 0.67 50.66
CA ILE A 45 -11.85 1.28 49.36
C ILE A 45 -12.88 2.45 49.47
N PRO A 46 -14.06 2.26 50.09
CA PRO A 46 -15.04 3.32 50.19
C PRO A 46 -14.64 4.44 51.17
N ARG A 47 -13.69 4.23 52.04
CA ARG A 47 -13.18 5.23 52.97
C ARG A 47 -12.26 6.27 52.32
N ARG A 48 -11.57 5.91 51.24
CA ARG A 48 -10.64 6.77 50.50
C ARG A 48 -11.05 6.92 49.05
N LYS A 49 -12.31 7.30 48.82
CA LYS A 49 -12.91 7.37 47.47
C LYS A 49 -12.08 8.16 46.46
N ALA A 50 -11.57 9.32 46.83
CA ALA A 50 -10.77 10.16 45.96
C ALA A 50 -9.47 9.49 45.50
N GLN A 51 -8.77 8.82 46.42
CA GLN A 51 -7.52 8.13 46.13
C GLN A 51 -7.75 6.89 45.27
N THR A 52 -8.83 6.14 45.54
CA THR A 52 -9.21 4.96 44.75
C THR A 52 -9.60 5.36 43.33
N VAL A 53 -10.40 6.42 43.17
CA VAL A 53 -10.78 6.95 41.84
C VAL A 53 -9.54 7.41 41.07
N LEU A 54 -8.61 8.11 41.70
CA LEU A 54 -7.38 8.56 41.06
C LEU A 54 -6.54 7.39 40.53
N ILE A 55 -6.41 6.31 41.32
CA ILE A 55 -5.68 5.10 40.90
C ILE A 55 -6.39 4.43 39.72
N ILE A 56 -7.71 4.31 39.77
CA ILE A 56 -8.49 3.69 38.69
C ILE A 56 -8.33 4.53 37.40
N VAL A 57 -8.49 5.84 37.49
CA VAL A 57 -8.34 6.74 36.33
C VAL A 57 -6.91 6.68 35.75
N GLY A 58 -5.90 6.67 36.62
CA GLY A 58 -4.50 6.52 36.18
C GLY A 58 -4.25 5.19 35.48
N LEU A 59 -4.80 4.10 36.00
CA LEU A 59 -4.68 2.78 35.37
C LEU A 59 -5.43 2.72 34.02
N MET A 60 -6.65 3.26 33.97
CA MET A 60 -7.43 3.35 32.74
C MET A 60 -6.71 4.18 31.67
N LEU A 61 -6.15 5.33 32.04
CA LEU A 61 -5.41 6.18 31.12
C LEU A 61 -4.15 5.46 30.58
N SER A 62 -3.42 4.80 31.46
CA SER A 62 -2.22 4.03 31.07
C SER A 62 -2.54 2.89 30.10
N THR A 63 -3.58 2.12 30.38
CA THR A 63 -4.00 1.03 29.48
C THR A 63 -4.53 1.56 28.16
N THR A 64 -5.26 2.68 28.17
CA THR A 64 -5.75 3.32 26.94
C THR A 64 -4.60 3.80 26.05
N ILE A 65 -3.57 4.41 26.63
CA ILE A 65 -2.38 4.86 25.88
C ILE A 65 -1.65 3.68 25.25
N ILE A 66 -1.46 2.60 26.00
CA ILE A 66 -0.81 1.39 25.47
C ILE A 66 -1.63 0.78 24.32
N MET A 67 -2.94 0.64 24.51
CA MET A 67 -3.84 0.12 23.48
C MET A 67 -3.85 1.00 22.23
N ALA A 68 -3.90 2.33 22.41
CA ALA A 68 -3.83 3.26 21.29
C ALA A 68 -2.50 3.15 20.53
N ALA A 69 -1.37 3.07 21.24
CA ALA A 69 -0.06 2.94 20.63
C ALA A 69 0.08 1.64 19.82
N LEU A 70 -0.41 0.53 20.34
CA LEU A 70 -0.41 -0.76 19.64
C LEU A 70 -1.36 -0.74 18.43
N GLY A 71 -2.56 -0.18 18.59
CA GLY A 71 -3.55 -0.06 17.51
C GLY A 71 -3.09 0.82 16.36
N ILE A 72 -2.40 1.93 16.66
CA ILE A 72 -1.81 2.80 15.63
C ILE A 72 -0.71 2.06 14.87
N GLY A 73 0.16 1.31 15.57
CA GLY A 73 1.22 0.52 14.93
C GLY A 73 0.68 -0.51 13.95
N ASP A 74 -0.37 -1.22 14.34
CA ASP A 74 -1.01 -2.24 13.51
C ASP A 74 -1.74 -1.62 12.29
N SER A 75 -2.43 -0.49 12.50
CA SER A 75 -3.12 0.24 11.43
C SER A 75 -2.14 0.81 10.40
N ILE A 76 -1.01 1.37 10.84
CA ILE A 76 0.02 1.90 9.94
C ILE A 76 0.65 0.75 9.13
N ASN A 77 1.01 -0.35 9.77
CA ASN A 77 1.59 -1.49 9.07
C ASN A 77 0.62 -2.10 8.05
N GLY A 78 -0.66 -2.24 8.43
CA GLY A 78 -1.73 -2.66 7.53
C GLY A 78 -1.93 -1.70 6.36
N GLY A 79 -1.96 -0.39 6.63
CA GLY A 79 -2.12 0.64 5.62
C GLY A 79 -0.95 0.71 4.63
N ILE A 80 0.29 0.61 5.11
CA ILE A 80 1.49 0.57 4.25
C ILE A 80 1.47 -0.69 3.37
N ARG A 81 1.13 -1.83 3.94
CA ARG A 81 1.07 -3.09 3.19
C ARG A 81 -0.03 -3.07 2.13
N LEU A 82 -1.22 -2.60 2.47
CA LEU A 82 -2.31 -2.44 1.51
C LEU A 82 -1.95 -1.42 0.42
N GLY A 83 -1.38 -0.27 0.80
CA GLY A 83 -0.92 0.73 -0.17
C GLY A 83 0.16 0.21 -1.11
N ALA A 84 1.11 -0.60 -0.60
CA ALA A 84 2.12 -1.24 -1.43
C ALA A 84 1.50 -2.27 -2.39
N LEU A 85 0.60 -3.13 -1.91
CA LEU A 85 -0.11 -4.10 -2.75
C LEU A 85 -0.96 -3.39 -3.82
N TYR A 86 -1.63 -2.29 -3.45
CA TYR A 86 -2.43 -1.50 -4.39
C TYR A 86 -1.57 -0.82 -5.46
N SER A 87 -0.38 -0.30 -5.07
CA SER A 87 0.52 0.38 -6.00
C SER A 87 1.30 -0.56 -6.92
N LEU A 88 1.51 -1.80 -6.50
CA LEU A 88 2.20 -2.83 -7.29
C LEU A 88 1.22 -3.61 -8.18
N GLY A 89 -0.07 -3.65 -7.82
CA GLY A 89 -1.06 -4.47 -8.52
C GLY A 89 -0.63 -5.93 -8.57
N GLY A 90 -0.67 -6.54 -9.74
CA GLY A 90 -0.17 -7.91 -9.99
C GLY A 90 1.35 -8.03 -10.12
N THR A 91 2.13 -7.01 -9.73
CA THR A 91 3.60 -7.02 -9.87
C THR A 91 4.27 -7.42 -8.57
N ASP A 92 4.95 -8.57 -8.55
CA ASP A 92 5.71 -9.03 -7.38
C ASP A 92 7.11 -8.45 -7.33
N ILE A 93 7.76 -8.25 -8.48
CA ILE A 93 9.14 -7.75 -8.57
C ILE A 93 9.22 -6.64 -9.60
N ARG A 94 9.80 -5.52 -9.21
CA ARG A 94 10.07 -4.39 -10.08
C ARG A 94 11.57 -4.16 -10.21
N LEU A 95 12.08 -4.21 -11.44
CA LEU A 95 13.46 -3.88 -11.76
C LEU A 95 13.52 -2.43 -12.26
N THR A 96 14.38 -1.62 -11.67
CA THR A 96 14.61 -0.23 -12.07
C THR A 96 16.11 0.03 -12.16
N SER A 97 16.52 0.91 -13.08
CA SER A 97 17.91 1.37 -13.13
C SER A 97 18.22 2.21 -11.88
N GLN A 98 19.40 1.98 -11.27
CA GLN A 98 19.93 2.82 -10.19
C GLN A 98 20.85 3.94 -10.73
N VAL A 99 21.11 3.97 -12.02
CA VAL A 99 21.99 4.98 -12.62
C VAL A 99 21.20 6.27 -12.75
N SER A 100 21.32 7.13 -11.74
CA SER A 100 20.90 8.54 -11.85
C SER A 100 21.77 9.25 -12.87
N SER A 101 21.34 9.35 -14.09
CA SER A 101 21.94 10.34 -14.98
C SER A 101 21.52 11.74 -14.51
N ARG A 102 22.41 12.72 -14.64
CA ARG A 102 22.09 14.14 -14.33
C ARG A 102 20.93 14.70 -15.16
N PHE A 103 20.44 13.94 -16.12
CA PHE A 103 19.38 14.30 -17.07
C PHE A 103 18.09 13.45 -16.91
N GLY A 104 17.94 12.69 -15.83
CA GLY A 104 16.68 12.04 -15.50
C GLY A 104 16.40 10.67 -16.14
N ASP A 105 17.28 10.19 -17.01
CA ASP A 105 17.03 8.97 -17.77
C ASP A 105 17.48 7.74 -17.00
N ASN A 106 16.58 7.19 -16.19
CA ASN A 106 16.77 5.93 -15.46
C ASN A 106 16.23 4.73 -16.26
N TYR A 107 16.54 4.69 -17.55
CA TYR A 107 16.11 3.59 -18.41
C TYR A 107 17.04 2.37 -18.28
N LEU A 108 16.42 1.21 -18.40
CA LEU A 108 17.14 -0.05 -18.64
C LEU A 108 17.28 -0.21 -20.15
N ASP A 109 18.42 -0.73 -20.59
CA ASP A 109 18.63 -1.10 -21.98
C ASP A 109 17.72 -2.27 -22.36
N ASP A 110 17.16 -2.27 -23.57
CA ASP A 110 16.28 -3.36 -24.07
C ASP A 110 16.93 -4.74 -23.96
N SER A 111 18.26 -4.81 -24.10
CA SER A 111 19.02 -6.07 -23.94
C SER A 111 18.90 -6.67 -22.53
N VAL A 112 18.57 -5.86 -21.52
CA VAL A 112 18.33 -6.36 -20.16
C VAL A 112 17.04 -7.17 -20.10
N VAL A 113 16.02 -6.76 -20.84
CA VAL A 113 14.74 -7.47 -20.92
C VAL A 113 14.96 -8.86 -21.53
N ASP A 114 15.69 -8.93 -22.64
CA ASP A 114 15.97 -10.18 -23.33
C ASP A 114 16.81 -11.12 -22.45
N ARG A 115 17.78 -10.58 -21.73
CA ARG A 115 18.60 -11.35 -20.78
C ARG A 115 17.76 -11.91 -19.64
N VAL A 116 16.91 -11.08 -19.02
CA VAL A 116 16.01 -11.51 -17.94
C VAL A 116 15.07 -12.60 -18.45
N ARG A 117 14.49 -12.43 -19.63
CA ARG A 117 13.64 -13.47 -20.24
C ARG A 117 14.40 -14.77 -20.45
N SER A 118 15.62 -14.72 -21.00
CA SER A 118 16.40 -15.92 -21.27
C SER A 118 16.87 -16.65 -20.00
N GLU A 119 17.16 -15.91 -18.92
CA GLU A 119 17.58 -16.50 -17.64
C GLU A 119 16.41 -17.09 -16.84
N LEU A 120 15.21 -16.58 -17.04
CA LEU A 120 14.00 -17.00 -16.33
C LEU A 120 13.09 -17.90 -17.17
N ASP A 121 13.50 -18.23 -18.39
CA ASP A 121 12.74 -19.10 -19.28
C ASP A 121 12.54 -20.48 -18.66
N GLY A 122 11.27 -20.90 -18.56
CA GLY A 122 10.88 -22.18 -17.94
C GLY A 122 10.76 -22.17 -16.42
N ASP A 123 10.97 -21.04 -15.73
CA ASP A 123 10.68 -20.94 -14.28
C ASP A 123 9.17 -20.76 -14.06
N GLN A 124 8.49 -21.82 -13.61
CA GLN A 124 7.04 -21.83 -13.34
C GLN A 124 6.56 -20.86 -12.26
N ARG A 125 7.47 -20.20 -11.55
CA ARG A 125 7.13 -19.19 -10.54
C ARG A 125 6.93 -17.80 -11.13
N ILE A 126 7.23 -17.63 -12.43
CA ILE A 126 7.14 -16.35 -13.14
C ILE A 126 6.05 -16.43 -14.18
N ASP A 127 4.99 -15.70 -13.97
CA ASP A 127 3.82 -15.69 -14.84
C ASP A 127 4.00 -14.77 -16.04
N GLY A 128 4.83 -13.74 -15.91
CA GLY A 128 5.10 -12.80 -17.00
C GLY A 128 6.21 -11.79 -16.69
N ILE A 129 6.71 -11.18 -17.75
CA ILE A 129 7.71 -10.09 -17.68
C ILE A 129 7.22 -8.97 -18.57
N MET A 130 6.89 -7.82 -17.96
CA MET A 130 6.38 -6.65 -18.66
C MET A 130 7.40 -5.51 -18.62
N PRO A 131 8.06 -5.19 -19.73
CA PRO A 131 8.82 -3.97 -19.85
C PRO A 131 7.85 -2.78 -19.93
N LEU A 132 8.08 -1.77 -19.12
CA LEU A 132 7.30 -0.55 -19.15
C LEU A 132 8.20 0.69 -19.08
N VAL A 133 7.73 1.76 -19.70
CA VAL A 133 8.30 3.10 -19.59
C VAL A 133 7.34 3.95 -18.75
N ARG A 134 7.86 4.68 -17.78
CA ARG A 134 7.08 5.59 -16.96
C ARG A 134 7.74 6.95 -16.94
N GLU A 135 7.05 7.94 -17.51
CA GLU A 135 7.54 9.30 -17.66
C GLU A 135 6.56 10.30 -17.07
N GLN A 136 7.12 11.44 -16.64
CA GLN A 136 6.32 12.63 -16.34
C GLN A 136 6.46 13.60 -17.47
N MET A 137 5.36 13.93 -18.15
CA MET A 137 5.39 14.84 -19.28
C MET A 137 4.15 15.73 -19.32
N PRO A 138 4.24 16.90 -19.96
CA PRO A 138 3.08 17.75 -20.20
C PRO A 138 2.09 17.09 -21.18
N VAL A 139 0.81 17.26 -20.88
CA VAL A 139 -0.30 16.83 -21.73
C VAL A 139 -1.16 18.03 -22.09
N VAL A 140 -1.55 18.13 -23.35
CA VAL A 140 -2.32 19.26 -23.87
C VAL A 140 -3.56 18.73 -24.58
N ASN A 141 -4.69 19.35 -24.29
CA ASN A 141 -5.86 19.27 -25.15
C ASN A 141 -5.87 20.52 -26.05
N GLU A 142 -5.57 20.34 -27.33
CA GLU A 142 -5.48 21.45 -28.30
C GLU A 142 -6.86 22.10 -28.57
N GLU A 143 -7.94 21.35 -28.40
CA GLU A 143 -9.31 21.85 -28.64
C GLU A 143 -9.78 22.76 -27.51
N SER A 144 -9.68 22.30 -26.25
CA SER A 144 -10.04 23.10 -25.07
C SER A 144 -8.96 24.11 -24.66
N LYS A 145 -7.74 24.01 -25.24
CA LYS A 145 -6.54 24.80 -24.89
C LYS A 145 -6.13 24.65 -23.42
N LYS A 146 -6.50 23.55 -22.78
CA LYS A 146 -6.11 23.21 -21.44
C LYS A 146 -4.82 22.40 -21.46
N THR A 147 -3.99 22.59 -20.43
CA THR A 147 -2.69 21.93 -20.33
C THR A 147 -2.47 21.45 -18.90
N LEU A 148 -2.10 20.19 -18.77
CA LEU A 148 -1.60 19.61 -17.53
C LEU A 148 -0.07 19.56 -17.61
N ALA A 149 0.59 20.34 -16.78
CA ALA A 149 2.05 20.53 -16.88
C ALA A 149 2.86 19.26 -16.55
N SER A 150 2.29 18.33 -15.79
CA SER A 150 2.96 17.11 -15.37
C SER A 150 1.95 15.99 -15.19
N ALA A 151 1.88 15.10 -16.16
CA ALA A 151 1.11 13.86 -16.08
C ALA A 151 2.05 12.67 -16.05
N VAL A 152 1.70 11.65 -15.29
CA VAL A 152 2.41 10.37 -15.33
C VAL A 152 1.87 9.55 -16.50
N VAL A 153 2.71 9.33 -17.49
CA VAL A 153 2.40 8.51 -18.66
C VAL A 153 3.12 7.17 -18.54
N VAL A 154 2.39 6.09 -18.73
CA VAL A 154 2.94 4.73 -18.69
C VAL A 154 2.75 4.11 -20.07
N GLY A 155 3.85 3.67 -20.67
CA GLY A 155 3.85 2.92 -21.92
C GLY A 155 4.31 1.48 -21.69
N ALA A 156 3.59 0.53 -22.27
CA ALA A 156 3.94 -0.89 -22.23
C ALA A 156 3.68 -1.51 -23.60
N LYS A 157 4.38 -2.61 -23.90
CA LYS A 157 4.08 -3.40 -25.10
C LYS A 157 2.85 -4.27 -24.85
N LEU A 158 1.85 -4.20 -25.72
CA LEU A 158 0.56 -4.91 -25.57
C LEU A 158 0.73 -6.43 -25.43
N ASP A 159 1.68 -7.01 -26.15
CA ASP A 159 2.00 -8.44 -26.10
C ASP A 159 2.57 -8.92 -24.76
N SER A 160 3.09 -7.99 -23.96
CA SER A 160 3.68 -8.27 -22.65
C SER A 160 2.74 -8.04 -21.46
N ILE A 161 1.54 -7.54 -21.70
CA ILE A 161 0.55 -7.25 -20.64
C ILE A 161 -0.13 -8.52 -20.11
N THR A 162 -0.09 -9.61 -20.87
CA THR A 162 -0.68 -10.89 -20.49
C THR A 162 -0.09 -11.38 -19.16
N GLY A 163 -0.92 -11.65 -18.16
CA GLY A 163 -0.48 -12.05 -16.81
C GLY A 163 -0.45 -10.89 -15.79
N PHE A 164 -0.66 -9.65 -16.25
CA PHE A 164 -0.66 -8.45 -15.37
C PHE A 164 -2.06 -7.82 -15.26
N ASP A 165 -3.09 -8.63 -15.13
CA ASP A 165 -4.51 -8.24 -15.14
C ASP A 165 -4.92 -7.17 -14.12
N GLY A 166 -4.05 -6.81 -13.18
CA GLY A 166 -4.34 -5.83 -12.13
C GLY A 166 -3.74 -4.43 -12.33
N LEU A 167 -3.05 -4.16 -13.44
CA LEU A 167 -2.35 -2.88 -13.64
C LEU A 167 -3.28 -1.72 -14.04
N ILE A 168 -4.46 -2.01 -14.57
CA ILE A 168 -5.43 -1.01 -14.98
C ILE A 168 -6.83 -1.48 -14.55
N GLY A 169 -7.35 -0.84 -13.53
CA GLY A 169 -8.72 -1.02 -13.07
C GLY A 169 -8.87 -2.12 -12.03
N THR A 170 -8.85 -1.73 -10.79
CA THR A 170 -9.39 -2.54 -9.70
C THR A 170 -10.87 -2.80 -9.98
N GLU A 171 -11.23 -4.09 -9.99
CA GLU A 171 -12.63 -4.51 -9.97
C GLU A 171 -13.27 -4.08 -8.64
N GLU A 172 -13.84 -2.88 -8.61
CA GLU A 172 -14.91 -2.57 -7.68
C GLU A 172 -16.24 -2.89 -8.38
N GLU A 173 -17.16 -3.51 -7.65
CA GLU A 173 -18.48 -3.90 -8.14
C GLU A 173 -19.13 -2.80 -9.00
N GLY A 174 -19.34 -3.12 -10.28
CA GLY A 174 -20.03 -2.25 -11.23
C GLY A 174 -19.17 -1.49 -12.25
N ARG A 175 -17.83 -1.66 -12.26
CA ARG A 175 -16.94 -1.04 -13.26
C ARG A 175 -16.72 -1.97 -14.46
N THR A 176 -16.83 -1.41 -15.65
CA THR A 176 -16.52 -2.12 -16.88
C THR A 176 -15.01 -2.33 -16.96
N LYS A 177 -14.55 -3.57 -17.06
CA LYS A 177 -13.14 -3.89 -17.26
C LYS A 177 -12.70 -3.32 -18.60
N VAL A 178 -11.69 -2.45 -18.60
CA VAL A 178 -11.13 -1.92 -19.85
C VAL A 178 -10.35 -3.03 -20.55
N ASP A 179 -10.72 -3.31 -21.78
CA ASP A 179 -10.01 -4.30 -22.61
C ASP A 179 -8.75 -3.66 -23.23
N ILE A 180 -7.64 -3.75 -22.50
CA ILE A 180 -6.35 -3.24 -22.96
C ILE A 180 -5.86 -4.00 -24.18
N ALA A 181 -6.24 -5.26 -24.35
CA ALA A 181 -5.85 -6.06 -25.51
C ALA A 181 -6.48 -5.56 -26.81
N ALA A 182 -7.57 -4.81 -26.72
CA ALA A 182 -8.21 -4.16 -27.87
C ALA A 182 -7.58 -2.82 -28.27
N MET A 183 -6.66 -2.29 -27.46
CA MET A 183 -5.99 -1.01 -27.67
C MET A 183 -5.10 -1.05 -28.91
N GLN A 184 -5.13 0.02 -29.71
CA GLN A 184 -4.31 0.16 -30.91
C GLN A 184 -3.22 1.22 -30.72
N ASP A 185 -2.24 1.21 -31.61
CA ASP A 185 -1.20 2.24 -31.63
C ASP A 185 -1.82 3.62 -31.78
N GLY A 186 -1.39 4.56 -30.92
CA GLY A 186 -1.92 5.91 -30.90
C GLY A 186 -3.16 6.09 -30.02
N GLU A 187 -3.62 5.07 -29.33
CA GLU A 187 -4.69 5.20 -28.33
C GLU A 187 -4.12 5.27 -26.92
N VAL A 188 -4.86 5.92 -26.02
CA VAL A 188 -4.53 6.07 -24.59
C VAL A 188 -5.77 5.86 -23.73
N ILE A 189 -5.53 5.36 -22.53
CA ILE A 189 -6.52 5.33 -21.45
C ILE A 189 -6.10 6.38 -20.44
N ILE A 190 -7.02 7.22 -20.03
CA ILE A 190 -6.75 8.29 -19.06
C ILE A 190 -7.59 8.11 -17.79
N ASN A 191 -7.12 8.65 -16.69
CA ASN A 191 -7.91 8.67 -15.47
C ASN A 191 -8.90 9.85 -15.46
N ARG A 192 -9.98 9.69 -14.70
CA ARG A 192 -11.05 10.71 -14.61
C ARG A 192 -10.56 12.08 -14.20
N PRO A 193 -9.67 12.23 -13.19
CA PRO A 193 -9.14 13.56 -12.84
C PRO A 193 -8.45 14.27 -14.01
N MET A 194 -7.71 13.54 -14.84
CA MET A 194 -7.11 14.13 -16.06
C MET A 194 -8.16 14.49 -17.11
N ALA A 195 -9.16 13.64 -17.30
CA ALA A 195 -10.25 13.90 -18.22
C ALA A 195 -10.99 15.19 -17.84
N ASP A 196 -11.33 15.36 -16.57
CA ASP A 196 -12.02 16.54 -16.04
C ASP A 196 -11.15 17.81 -16.13
N GLU A 197 -9.86 17.71 -15.83
CA GLU A 197 -8.94 18.86 -15.85
C GLU A 197 -8.68 19.34 -17.27
N LEU A 198 -8.53 18.44 -18.22
CA LEU A 198 -8.27 18.72 -19.62
C LEU A 198 -9.55 18.87 -20.47
N ASP A 199 -10.73 18.59 -19.90
CA ASP A 199 -12.01 18.60 -20.62
C ASP A 199 -12.00 17.61 -21.80
N LEU A 200 -11.65 16.35 -21.50
CA LEU A 200 -11.53 15.28 -22.48
C LEU A 200 -12.62 14.24 -22.29
N GLY A 201 -13.21 13.83 -23.39
CA GLY A 201 -14.13 12.70 -23.48
C GLY A 201 -13.54 11.50 -24.21
N ILE A 202 -14.24 10.37 -24.17
CA ILE A 202 -13.88 9.20 -24.97
C ILE A 202 -13.99 9.54 -26.46
N GLY A 203 -12.94 9.27 -27.20
CA GLY A 203 -12.83 9.58 -28.64
C GLY A 203 -12.13 10.89 -28.94
N ASP A 204 -11.90 11.76 -27.95
CA ASP A 204 -11.15 13.00 -28.12
C ASP A 204 -9.65 12.75 -28.27
N PHE A 205 -8.92 13.77 -28.69
CA PHE A 205 -7.48 13.69 -28.88
C PHE A 205 -6.73 14.51 -27.82
N LEU A 206 -5.62 13.97 -27.35
CA LEU A 206 -4.68 14.68 -26.52
C LEU A 206 -3.27 14.64 -27.12
N THR A 207 -2.47 15.66 -26.83
CA THR A 207 -1.10 15.77 -27.28
C THR A 207 -0.15 15.56 -26.09
N LEU A 208 0.72 14.57 -26.19
CA LEU A 208 1.85 14.36 -25.27
C LEU A 208 3.05 15.16 -25.75
N ILE A 209 3.69 15.88 -24.84
CA ILE A 209 4.93 16.64 -25.13
C ILE A 209 6.08 15.93 -24.49
N SER A 210 6.89 15.25 -25.30
CA SER A 210 8.09 14.53 -24.86
C SER A 210 9.36 15.27 -25.31
N PRO A 211 10.53 14.92 -24.75
CA PRO A 211 11.81 15.50 -25.19
C PRO A 211 12.14 15.27 -26.67
N ILE A 212 11.57 14.21 -27.25
CA ILE A 212 11.77 13.83 -28.66
C ILE A 212 10.73 14.44 -29.61
N GLY A 213 9.68 15.08 -29.09
CA GLY A 213 8.66 15.71 -29.92
C GLY A 213 7.25 15.65 -29.32
N ARG A 214 6.29 15.99 -30.14
CA ARG A 214 4.86 15.94 -29.82
C ARG A 214 4.24 14.72 -30.49
N SER A 215 3.36 14.04 -29.78
CA SER A 215 2.58 12.93 -30.32
C SER A 215 1.10 13.09 -29.93
N GLU A 216 0.23 12.90 -30.89
CA GLU A 216 -1.21 12.96 -30.69
C GLU A 216 -1.76 11.56 -30.43
N HIS A 217 -2.64 11.44 -29.45
CA HIS A 217 -3.23 10.18 -29.03
C HIS A 217 -4.73 10.33 -28.83
N LYS A 218 -5.48 9.31 -29.25
CA LYS A 218 -6.92 9.25 -29.07
C LYS A 218 -7.28 8.62 -27.72
N VAL A 219 -8.19 9.24 -26.99
CA VAL A 219 -8.73 8.69 -25.75
C VAL A 219 -9.64 7.51 -26.06
N LEU A 220 -9.19 6.31 -25.70
CA LEU A 220 -9.96 5.07 -25.87
C LEU A 220 -10.98 4.91 -24.74
N ASP A 221 -10.56 5.16 -23.50
CA ASP A 221 -11.42 5.01 -22.32
C ASP A 221 -10.96 5.91 -21.17
N ILE A 222 -11.87 6.14 -20.21
CA ILE A 222 -11.63 6.94 -19.00
C ILE A 222 -11.89 6.05 -17.79
N VAL A 223 -10.83 5.84 -16.99
CA VAL A 223 -10.88 5.03 -15.77
C VAL A 223 -10.86 5.92 -14.53
N ASP A 224 -11.43 5.45 -13.42
CA ASP A 224 -11.46 6.19 -12.15
C ASP A 224 -10.21 5.96 -11.30
#